data_be98b4143bca3610df2b9b9374cd5cfa
#
_entry.id   be98b4143bca3610df2b9b9374cd5cfa
#
_cell.length_a   1.000
_cell.length_b   1.000
_cell.length_c   1.000
_cell.angle_alpha   90.00
_cell.angle_beta   90.00
_cell.angle_gamma   90.00
#
_symmetry.space_group_name_H-M   'P 1'
#
loop_
_entity.id
_entity.type
_entity.pdbx_description
1 polymer ?
#
loop_
_entity_poly.entity_id
_entity_poly.type
_entity_poly.pdbx_seq_one_letter_code
_entity_poly.pdbx_strand_id
1 'polypeptide(L)'
;MKIAIFTPTFLPKCSGAEIFHHNLASRLVAMGHEPVIVLPRSLHRRLQAERWNLPYATVPFPANIWSYFKYSAPLAFWLNRRILSALHRRHGFDVWHTVVLSPAGVCFANWQSHTGIPGLIRAVGDDVQAVSGIKSHPHMDRLIRHWIPRARCLVSLSRDMSEQLKKIGVPAEKIVMIPNAVDQRRFAWDSDKMAARDVLQIPREAFLFLCVARNHPQKDLPTLLKAFQALAARSSTGAVHLAIVGRGVPLLQGLVESMGLKSQVHLLELMPEASPGVPPELPPSRLVELYRAGDAFVLSSQLEGFSSALLEAMAAGLPIIATSAPGIIDQVEHGREALLSPCGAPEMLAESMRKVSSDSILKNQLGANAAERAQNFSWENVALKYTGLYERLIAEGHAKK
;
A
#
# COMPACT_ATOMS: atom_id res chain seq x y z
N MET A 1 -7.45 24.45 0.21
CA MET A 1 -6.03 24.39 -0.23
C MET A 1 -5.96 23.69 -1.58
N LYS A 2 -5.07 24.17 -2.46
CA LYS A 2 -4.75 23.50 -3.73
C LYS A 2 -3.49 22.66 -3.57
N ILE A 3 -3.64 21.35 -3.68
CA ILE A 3 -2.63 20.36 -3.27
C ILE A 3 -2.11 19.62 -4.49
N ALA A 4 -0.81 19.73 -4.81
CA ALA A 4 -0.18 18.91 -5.84
C ALA A 4 0.23 17.55 -5.26
N ILE A 5 -0.35 16.46 -5.75
CA ILE A 5 0.11 15.09 -5.43
C ILE A 5 0.98 14.60 -6.60
N PHE A 6 2.30 14.65 -6.41
CA PHE A 6 3.28 14.31 -7.44
C PHE A 6 3.72 12.85 -7.31
N THR A 7 3.29 12.02 -8.25
CA THR A 7 3.53 10.58 -8.22
C THR A 7 4.07 10.03 -9.55
N PRO A 8 5.06 9.11 -9.53
CA PRO A 8 5.56 8.46 -10.74
C PRO A 8 4.64 7.34 -11.24
N THR A 9 3.75 6.83 -10.39
CA THR A 9 2.81 5.73 -10.70
C THR A 9 1.42 6.08 -10.20
N PHE A 10 0.40 5.70 -10.98
CA PHE A 10 -1.00 5.94 -10.64
C PHE A 10 -1.90 4.92 -11.35
N LEU A 11 -3.22 5.10 -11.24
CA LEU A 11 -4.19 4.31 -12.01
C LEU A 11 -3.84 4.29 -13.51
N PRO A 12 -4.16 3.23 -14.25
CA PRO A 12 -4.98 2.05 -13.88
C PRO A 12 -4.22 0.96 -13.11
N LYS A 13 -2.96 1.18 -12.75
CA LYS A 13 -2.25 0.25 -11.87
C LYS A 13 -2.84 0.37 -10.47
N CYS A 14 -3.31 -0.74 -9.90
CA CYS A 14 -3.90 -0.80 -8.57
C CYS A 14 -3.02 -1.62 -7.64
N SER A 15 -2.02 -0.98 -7.05
CA SER A 15 -1.33 -1.48 -5.86
C SER A 15 -1.64 -0.57 -4.67
N GLY A 16 -1.23 -0.95 -3.49
CA GLY A 16 -1.58 -0.22 -2.27
C GLY A 16 -1.26 1.28 -2.31
N ALA A 17 -0.17 1.69 -2.98
CA ALA A 17 0.20 3.10 -3.08
C ALA A 17 -0.74 3.90 -4.00
N GLU A 18 -1.10 3.35 -5.15
CA GLU A 18 -2.00 4.01 -6.10
C GLU A 18 -3.42 4.11 -5.53
N ILE A 19 -3.92 3.03 -4.91
CA ILE A 19 -5.21 3.01 -4.21
C ILE A 19 -5.23 4.06 -3.10
N PHE A 20 -4.14 4.12 -2.29
CA PHE A 20 -4.04 5.10 -1.22
C PHE A 20 -4.15 6.54 -1.73
N HIS A 21 -3.40 6.92 -2.77
CA HIS A 21 -3.40 8.29 -3.28
C HIS A 21 -4.70 8.66 -3.99
N HIS A 22 -5.36 7.70 -4.66
CA HIS A 22 -6.71 7.91 -5.19
C HIS A 22 -7.71 8.23 -4.07
N ASN A 23 -7.74 7.37 -3.03
CA ASN A 23 -8.65 7.55 -1.92
C ASN A 23 -8.34 8.82 -1.10
N LEU A 24 -7.06 9.13 -0.86
CA LEU A 24 -6.67 10.38 -0.21
C LEU A 24 -7.16 11.59 -1.00
N ALA A 25 -6.91 11.63 -2.32
CA ALA A 25 -7.38 12.73 -3.16
C ALA A 25 -8.90 12.87 -3.14
N SER A 26 -9.62 11.75 -3.22
CA SER A 26 -11.10 11.75 -3.14
C SER A 26 -11.61 12.29 -1.80
N ARG A 27 -10.96 11.93 -0.68
CA ARG A 27 -11.31 12.47 0.66
C ARG A 27 -10.98 13.94 0.79
N LEU A 28 -9.86 14.39 0.24
CA LEU A 28 -9.51 15.81 0.22
C LEU A 28 -10.53 16.65 -0.57
N VAL A 29 -11.06 16.14 -1.69
CA VAL A 29 -12.17 16.78 -2.41
C VAL A 29 -13.41 16.89 -1.51
N ALA A 30 -13.79 15.79 -0.84
CA ALA A 30 -14.94 15.78 0.08
C ALA A 30 -14.78 16.74 1.26
N MET A 31 -13.53 17.07 1.64
CA MET A 31 -13.20 18.07 2.68
C MET A 31 -13.11 19.51 2.13
N GLY A 32 -13.45 19.75 0.86
CA GLY A 32 -13.41 21.08 0.24
C GLY A 32 -12.02 21.54 -0.20
N HIS A 33 -11.06 20.62 -0.34
CA HIS A 33 -9.75 20.92 -0.91
C HIS A 33 -9.70 20.63 -2.41
N GLU A 34 -8.70 21.16 -3.11
CA GLU A 34 -8.47 20.97 -4.54
C GLU A 34 -7.19 20.15 -4.78
N PRO A 35 -7.22 18.82 -4.65
CA PRO A 35 -6.09 17.97 -5.00
C PRO A 35 -5.95 17.88 -6.51
N VAL A 36 -4.70 17.91 -6.99
CA VAL A 36 -4.34 17.74 -8.41
C VAL A 36 -3.25 16.69 -8.49
N ILE A 37 -3.50 15.60 -9.22
CA ILE A 37 -2.50 14.56 -9.40
C ILE A 37 -1.55 14.93 -10.54
N VAL A 38 -0.29 15.13 -10.20
CA VAL A 38 0.80 15.40 -11.17
C VAL A 38 1.49 14.08 -11.47
N LEU A 39 1.38 13.59 -12.72
CA LEU A 39 1.80 12.24 -13.09
C LEU A 39 2.49 12.21 -14.47
N PRO A 40 3.22 11.11 -14.82
CA PRO A 40 3.88 10.96 -16.11
C PRO A 40 2.92 11.18 -17.27
N ARG A 41 3.38 11.92 -18.30
CA ARG A 41 2.56 12.25 -19.47
C ARG A 41 1.94 11.02 -20.17
N SER A 42 2.66 9.91 -20.23
CA SER A 42 2.14 8.65 -20.79
C SER A 42 0.95 8.14 -19.99
N LEU A 43 1.05 8.19 -18.69
CA LEU A 43 0.00 7.74 -17.77
C LEU A 43 -1.21 8.68 -17.81
N HIS A 44 -0.97 10.00 -17.83
CA HIS A 44 -2.04 10.99 -18.00
C HIS A 44 -2.83 10.75 -19.30
N ARG A 45 -2.13 10.54 -20.45
CA ARG A 45 -2.78 10.23 -21.72
C ARG A 45 -3.60 8.95 -21.67
N ARG A 46 -3.09 7.93 -20.98
CA ARG A 46 -3.79 6.67 -20.81
C ARG A 46 -5.10 6.84 -20.02
N LEU A 47 -5.08 7.55 -18.90
CA LEU A 47 -6.29 7.85 -18.13
C LEU A 47 -7.34 8.60 -18.94
N GLN A 48 -6.91 9.55 -19.79
CA GLN A 48 -7.80 10.27 -20.68
C GLN A 48 -8.38 9.37 -21.78
N ALA A 49 -7.57 8.50 -22.37
CA ALA A 49 -7.99 7.58 -23.42
C ALA A 49 -8.98 6.52 -22.90
N GLU A 50 -8.73 6.02 -21.69
CA GLU A 50 -9.59 5.06 -21.00
C GLU A 50 -10.82 5.72 -20.31
N ARG A 51 -10.97 7.05 -20.44
CA ARG A 51 -12.09 7.85 -19.90
C ARG A 51 -12.33 7.64 -18.41
N TRP A 52 -11.27 7.58 -17.62
CA TRP A 52 -11.39 7.50 -16.17
C TRP A 52 -12.06 8.75 -15.60
N ASN A 53 -13.22 8.58 -14.95
CA ASN A 53 -13.92 9.66 -14.25
C ASN A 53 -13.35 9.82 -12.84
N LEU A 54 -12.42 10.74 -12.67
CA LEU A 54 -11.78 11.02 -11.39
C LEU A 54 -12.40 12.28 -10.76
N PRO A 55 -12.68 12.30 -9.44
CA PRO A 55 -13.28 13.47 -8.78
C PRO A 55 -12.30 14.65 -8.61
N TYR A 56 -11.10 14.54 -9.13
CA TYR A 56 -10.02 15.54 -9.07
C TYR A 56 -9.30 15.64 -10.42
N ALA A 57 -8.59 16.76 -10.61
CA ALA A 57 -7.84 17.00 -11.84
C ALA A 57 -6.53 16.21 -11.91
N THR A 58 -6.08 15.92 -13.12
CA THR A 58 -4.75 15.35 -13.39
C THR A 58 -3.95 16.28 -14.30
N VAL A 59 -2.63 16.38 -14.06
CA VAL A 59 -1.71 17.23 -14.82
C VAL A 59 -0.51 16.42 -15.28
N PRO A 60 -0.13 16.50 -16.58
CA PRO A 60 0.99 15.73 -17.09
C PRO A 60 2.35 16.29 -16.68
N PHE A 61 3.27 15.39 -16.28
CA PHE A 61 4.68 15.66 -16.04
C PHE A 61 5.54 14.89 -17.05
N PRO A 62 6.56 15.49 -17.67
CA PRO A 62 7.43 14.81 -18.63
C PRO A 62 8.48 13.94 -17.94
N ALA A 63 8.07 12.81 -17.37
CA ALA A 63 8.91 11.91 -16.56
C ALA A 63 10.09 11.27 -17.32
N ASN A 64 10.08 11.31 -18.65
CA ASN A 64 11.21 10.88 -19.49
C ASN A 64 12.51 11.64 -19.17
N ILE A 65 12.43 12.85 -18.61
CA ILE A 65 13.60 13.61 -18.18
C ILE A 65 14.38 12.91 -17.05
N TRP A 66 13.75 12.00 -16.31
CA TRP A 66 14.45 11.22 -15.26
C TRP A 66 15.48 10.25 -15.83
N SER A 67 15.38 9.89 -17.12
CA SER A 67 16.40 9.10 -17.80
C SER A 67 17.76 9.82 -17.87
N TYR A 68 17.77 11.17 -17.83
CA TYR A 68 19.00 11.95 -17.82
C TYR A 68 19.86 11.74 -16.57
N PHE A 69 19.28 11.24 -15.46
CA PHE A 69 20.12 10.85 -14.29
C PHE A 69 21.17 9.81 -14.61
N LYS A 70 20.99 9.02 -15.68
CA LYS A 70 21.99 8.07 -16.16
C LYS A 70 23.22 8.75 -16.78
N TYR A 71 23.05 9.98 -17.29
CA TYR A 71 24.07 10.71 -18.06
C TYR A 71 24.57 11.94 -17.31
N SER A 72 23.67 12.74 -16.75
CA SER A 72 24.01 14.01 -16.10
C SER A 72 22.97 14.36 -15.03
N ALA A 73 23.29 14.16 -13.76
CA ALA A 73 22.42 14.59 -12.66
C ALA A 73 22.20 16.11 -12.62
N PRO A 74 23.21 16.99 -12.88
CA PRO A 74 22.99 18.43 -12.93
C PRO A 74 21.95 18.85 -13.99
N LEU A 75 22.01 18.28 -15.19
CA LEU A 75 21.03 18.55 -16.25
C LEU A 75 19.62 18.06 -15.84
N ALA A 76 19.53 16.85 -15.28
CA ALA A 76 18.26 16.32 -14.80
C ALA A 76 17.65 17.24 -13.73
N PHE A 77 18.41 17.70 -12.75
CA PHE A 77 17.94 18.64 -11.72
C PHE A 77 17.54 19.99 -12.29
N TRP A 78 18.29 20.54 -13.23
CA TRP A 78 17.97 21.82 -13.86
C TRP A 78 16.64 21.75 -14.62
N LEU A 79 16.43 20.69 -15.43
CA LEU A 79 15.16 20.44 -16.13
C LEU A 79 14.00 20.27 -15.15
N ASN A 80 14.16 19.42 -14.12
CA ASN A 80 13.13 19.19 -13.12
C ASN A 80 12.73 20.48 -12.40
N ARG A 81 13.71 21.30 -11.97
CA ARG A 81 13.43 22.58 -11.30
C ARG A 81 12.62 23.52 -12.20
N ARG A 82 12.97 23.65 -13.49
CA ARG A 82 12.23 24.48 -14.45
C ARG A 82 10.79 24.03 -14.61
N ILE A 83 10.58 22.71 -14.76
CA ILE A 83 9.26 22.15 -14.97
C ILE A 83 8.41 22.26 -13.70
N LEU A 84 8.94 21.89 -12.54
CA LEU A 84 8.20 21.98 -11.27
C LEU A 84 7.84 23.45 -10.96
N SER A 85 8.76 24.40 -11.17
CA SER A 85 8.48 25.83 -11.02
C SER A 85 7.43 26.34 -12.01
N ALA A 86 7.44 25.87 -13.26
CA ALA A 86 6.43 26.25 -14.23
C ALA A 86 5.05 25.69 -13.86
N LEU A 87 4.97 24.43 -13.42
CA LEU A 87 3.73 23.82 -12.93
C LEU A 87 3.20 24.53 -11.69
N HIS A 88 4.07 24.84 -10.72
CA HIS A 88 3.67 25.55 -9.50
C HIS A 88 3.09 26.93 -9.83
N ARG A 89 3.77 27.75 -10.66
CA ARG A 89 3.27 29.06 -11.08
C ARG A 89 1.97 28.99 -11.88
N ARG A 90 1.87 28.01 -12.80
CA ARG A 90 0.69 27.88 -13.67
C ARG A 90 -0.56 27.47 -12.89
N HIS A 91 -0.41 26.59 -11.90
CA HIS A 91 -1.54 26.01 -11.19
C HIS A 91 -1.79 26.64 -9.80
N GLY A 92 -0.84 27.39 -9.25
CA GLY A 92 -1.00 28.06 -7.95
C GLY A 92 -1.14 27.07 -6.79
N PHE A 93 -0.28 26.06 -6.71
CA PHE A 93 -0.35 25.06 -5.63
C PHE A 93 0.09 25.67 -4.30
N ASP A 94 -0.67 25.44 -3.24
CA ASP A 94 -0.32 25.85 -1.88
C ASP A 94 0.74 24.93 -1.28
N VAL A 95 0.62 23.61 -1.53
CA VAL A 95 1.51 22.58 -0.99
C VAL A 95 1.72 21.43 -1.97
N TRP A 96 2.88 20.76 -1.86
CA TRP A 96 3.23 19.58 -2.64
C TRP A 96 3.34 18.34 -1.77
N HIS A 97 2.70 17.28 -2.20
CA HIS A 97 2.81 15.93 -1.64
C HIS A 97 3.48 15.03 -2.68
N THR A 98 4.76 14.79 -2.52
CA THR A 98 5.51 13.92 -3.44
C THR A 98 5.50 12.49 -2.93
N VAL A 99 5.29 11.56 -3.84
CA VAL A 99 5.22 10.12 -3.54
C VAL A 99 6.50 9.46 -4.01
N VAL A 100 7.02 8.55 -3.21
CA VAL A 100 8.29 7.82 -3.32
C VAL A 100 9.55 8.67 -3.18
N LEU A 101 10.65 8.06 -2.70
CA LEU A 101 11.92 8.75 -2.52
C LEU A 101 12.62 9.02 -3.86
N SER A 102 12.50 8.12 -4.83
CA SER A 102 13.24 8.21 -6.09
C SER A 102 12.40 7.75 -7.30
N PRO A 103 12.52 8.42 -8.43
CA PRO A 103 13.27 9.64 -8.68
C PRO A 103 12.51 10.93 -8.27
N ALA A 104 11.19 10.85 -8.06
CA ALA A 104 10.33 12.01 -7.81
C ALA A 104 10.73 12.78 -6.53
N GLY A 105 10.94 12.08 -5.42
CA GLY A 105 11.33 12.69 -4.15
C GLY A 105 12.70 13.37 -4.21
N VAL A 106 13.70 12.75 -4.85
CA VAL A 106 15.02 13.36 -5.07
C VAL A 106 14.90 14.65 -5.87
N CYS A 107 14.10 14.65 -6.95
CA CYS A 107 13.84 15.85 -7.76
C CYS A 107 13.12 16.92 -6.96
N PHE A 108 12.12 16.52 -6.20
CA PHE A 108 11.36 17.43 -5.35
C PHE A 108 12.21 18.03 -4.25
N ALA A 109 12.99 17.23 -3.51
CA ALA A 109 13.87 17.71 -2.45
C ALA A 109 14.93 18.70 -2.99
N ASN A 110 15.52 18.43 -4.16
CA ASN A 110 16.40 19.37 -4.83
C ASN A 110 15.69 20.68 -5.17
N TRP A 111 14.50 20.62 -5.74
CA TRP A 111 13.74 21.82 -6.08
C TRP A 111 13.30 22.61 -4.84
N GLN A 112 12.79 21.91 -3.81
CA GLN A 112 12.34 22.51 -2.55
C GLN A 112 13.48 23.23 -1.82
N SER A 113 14.70 22.66 -1.81
CA SER A 113 15.86 23.27 -1.17
C SER A 113 16.29 24.62 -1.78
N HIS A 114 15.94 24.87 -3.05
CA HIS A 114 16.23 26.11 -3.75
C HIS A 114 15.08 27.14 -3.70
N THR A 115 13.84 26.69 -3.49
CA THR A 115 12.66 27.53 -3.62
C THR A 115 11.93 27.77 -2.30
N GLY A 116 12.16 26.91 -1.31
CA GLY A 116 11.46 26.95 -0.04
C GLY A 116 9.97 26.58 -0.12
N ILE A 117 9.48 26.04 -1.23
CA ILE A 117 8.07 25.70 -1.44
C ILE A 117 7.57 24.71 -0.39
N PRO A 118 6.37 24.93 0.20
CA PRO A 118 5.76 23.99 1.15
C PRO A 118 5.55 22.61 0.53
N GLY A 119 5.89 21.55 1.27
CA GLY A 119 5.61 20.21 0.81
C GLY A 119 6.35 19.12 1.57
N LEU A 120 5.92 17.91 1.32
CA LEU A 120 6.40 16.68 1.94
C LEU A 120 6.77 15.62 0.89
N ILE A 121 7.53 14.62 1.33
CA ILE A 121 7.80 13.39 0.58
C ILE A 121 7.26 12.22 1.40
N ARG A 122 6.36 11.42 0.83
CA ARG A 122 5.82 10.21 1.42
C ARG A 122 6.60 8.99 0.93
N ALA A 123 7.26 8.30 1.84
CA ALA A 123 7.85 7.00 1.58
C ALA A 123 6.75 5.93 1.43
N VAL A 124 6.96 4.91 0.59
CA VAL A 124 5.94 3.90 0.30
C VAL A 124 6.38 2.46 0.58
N GLY A 125 7.56 2.26 1.14
CA GLY A 125 8.10 0.96 1.56
C GLY A 125 9.22 0.47 0.68
N ASP A 126 8.93 -0.05 -0.50
CA ASP A 126 9.93 -0.59 -1.42
C ASP A 126 11.07 0.42 -1.76
N ASP A 127 10.78 1.70 -1.75
CA ASP A 127 11.72 2.77 -2.07
C ASP A 127 12.71 3.07 -0.93
N VAL A 128 12.31 2.90 0.32
CA VAL A 128 13.21 3.04 1.49
C VAL A 128 14.12 1.82 1.61
N GLN A 129 13.58 0.64 1.34
CA GLN A 129 14.29 -0.62 1.41
C GLN A 129 15.34 -0.78 0.30
N ALA A 130 15.07 -0.24 -0.89
CA ALA A 130 16.04 -0.20 -1.98
C ALA A 130 17.32 0.54 -1.57
N VAL A 131 17.21 1.53 -0.70
CA VAL A 131 18.36 2.32 -0.19
C VAL A 131 19.13 1.56 0.90
N SER A 132 18.49 0.63 1.60
CA SER A 132 19.12 -0.15 2.68
C SER A 132 19.88 -1.41 2.22
N GLY A 133 20.02 -1.66 0.90
CA GLY A 133 21.03 -2.62 0.45
C GLY A 133 20.61 -3.71 -0.52
N ILE A 134 19.37 -3.80 -1.00
CA ILE A 134 18.95 -4.99 -1.76
C ILE A 134 18.93 -4.79 -3.29
N LYS A 135 18.76 -3.58 -3.83
CA LYS A 135 18.74 -3.33 -5.29
C LYS A 135 18.98 -1.86 -5.68
N SER A 136 19.87 -1.13 -5.03
CA SER A 136 20.09 0.26 -5.42
C SER A 136 21.14 0.39 -6.53
N HIS A 137 20.85 1.26 -7.48
CA HIS A 137 21.88 1.76 -8.39
C HIS A 137 22.80 2.69 -7.57
N PRO A 138 24.13 2.45 -7.44
CA PRO A 138 25.01 3.21 -6.55
C PRO A 138 24.95 4.72 -6.75
N HIS A 139 24.66 5.16 -7.98
CA HIS A 139 24.48 6.57 -8.29
C HIS A 139 23.21 7.16 -7.68
N MET A 140 22.08 6.46 -7.81
CA MET A 140 20.80 6.93 -7.25
C MET A 140 20.81 6.92 -5.72
N ASP A 141 21.48 5.95 -5.13
CA ASP A 141 21.66 5.85 -3.68
C ASP A 141 22.40 7.08 -3.10
N ARG A 142 23.48 7.52 -3.77
CA ARG A 142 24.15 8.77 -3.43
C ARG A 142 23.22 9.99 -3.52
N LEU A 143 22.39 10.06 -4.55
CA LEU A 143 21.44 11.17 -4.71
C LEU A 143 20.35 11.16 -3.63
N ILE A 144 19.84 9.99 -3.25
CA ILE A 144 18.87 9.82 -2.17
C ILE A 144 19.47 10.32 -0.85
N ARG A 145 20.65 9.78 -0.45
CA ARG A 145 21.33 10.17 0.78
C ARG A 145 21.74 11.65 0.81
N HIS A 146 21.95 12.24 -0.35
CA HIS A 146 22.28 13.66 -0.42
C HIS A 146 21.04 14.57 -0.36
N TRP A 147 19.98 14.25 -1.09
CA TRP A 147 18.84 15.17 -1.24
C TRP A 147 17.68 14.92 -0.27
N ILE A 148 17.35 13.67 0.02
CA ILE A 148 16.18 13.34 0.86
C ILE A 148 16.28 13.96 2.26
N PRO A 149 17.43 13.96 2.97
CA PRO A 149 17.56 14.63 4.27
C PRO A 149 17.35 16.16 4.22
N ARG A 150 17.45 16.77 3.03
CA ARG A 150 17.25 18.21 2.81
C ARG A 150 15.77 18.59 2.63
N ALA A 151 14.90 17.62 2.39
CA ALA A 151 13.46 17.87 2.35
C ALA A 151 12.97 18.44 3.69
N ARG A 152 11.87 19.23 3.66
CA ARG A 152 11.29 19.84 4.85
C ARG A 152 10.59 18.81 5.74
N CYS A 153 9.88 17.88 5.12
CA CYS A 153 9.11 16.86 5.83
C CYS A 153 9.10 15.55 5.05
N LEU A 154 9.27 14.45 5.77
CA LEU A 154 9.08 13.10 5.26
C LEU A 154 7.96 12.42 6.03
N VAL A 155 7.09 11.73 5.30
CA VAL A 155 6.06 10.88 5.90
C VAL A 155 6.51 9.42 5.80
N SER A 156 6.65 8.78 6.95
CA SER A 156 6.83 7.34 7.11
C SER A 156 5.50 6.65 7.41
N LEU A 157 5.40 5.36 7.11
CA LEU A 157 4.18 4.57 7.35
C LEU A 157 4.25 3.76 8.64
N SER A 158 5.47 3.44 9.10
CA SER A 158 5.76 2.55 10.24
C SER A 158 6.98 3.03 11.02
N ARG A 159 7.18 2.46 12.22
CA ARG A 159 8.36 2.72 13.03
C ARG A 159 9.62 2.26 12.32
N ASP A 160 9.61 1.05 11.73
CA ASP A 160 10.75 0.54 10.97
C ASP A 160 11.11 1.49 9.83
N MET A 161 10.13 1.97 9.06
CA MET A 161 10.38 2.93 7.99
C MET A 161 10.98 4.24 8.51
N SER A 162 10.53 4.73 9.67
CA SER A 162 11.14 5.90 10.32
C SER A 162 12.61 5.68 10.64
N GLU A 163 12.96 4.51 11.18
CA GLU A 163 14.36 4.16 11.47
C GLU A 163 15.20 4.01 10.20
N GLN A 164 14.63 3.47 9.12
CA GLN A 164 15.31 3.41 7.82
C GLN A 164 15.57 4.81 7.26
N LEU A 165 14.62 5.75 7.39
CA LEU A 165 14.83 7.15 6.99
C LEU A 165 15.93 7.83 7.82
N LYS A 166 16.01 7.57 9.12
CA LYS A 166 17.11 8.07 9.98
C LYS A 166 18.47 7.52 9.52
N LYS A 167 18.55 6.24 9.17
CA LYS A 167 19.79 5.61 8.67
C LYS A 167 20.31 6.23 7.37
N ILE A 168 19.47 6.87 6.58
CA ILE A 168 19.90 7.62 5.39
C ILE A 168 20.16 9.11 5.68
N GLY A 169 20.15 9.51 6.95
CA GLY A 169 20.53 10.85 7.41
C GLY A 169 19.36 11.83 7.56
N VAL A 170 18.11 11.36 7.53
CA VAL A 170 16.95 12.25 7.77
C VAL A 170 16.85 12.58 9.26
N PRO A 171 16.84 13.87 9.65
CA PRO A 171 16.64 14.29 11.02
C PRO A 171 15.27 13.84 11.55
N ALA A 172 15.22 13.37 12.81
CA ALA A 172 14.02 12.79 13.41
C ALA A 172 12.83 13.77 13.42
N GLU A 173 13.10 15.06 13.65
CA GLU A 173 12.10 16.14 13.69
C GLU A 173 11.44 16.42 12.34
N LYS A 174 12.03 15.94 11.25
CA LYS A 174 11.46 16.03 9.90
C LYS A 174 10.61 14.82 9.52
N ILE A 175 10.60 13.76 10.34
CA ILE A 175 9.85 12.53 10.07
C ILE A 175 8.51 12.59 10.80
N VAL A 176 7.43 12.48 10.05
CA VAL A 176 6.06 12.38 10.58
C VAL A 176 5.50 11.01 10.22
N MET A 177 5.03 10.26 11.20
CA MET A 177 4.44 8.95 10.95
C MET A 177 2.94 9.09 10.69
N ILE A 178 2.51 8.79 9.46
CA ILE A 178 1.11 8.70 9.04
C ILE A 178 0.91 7.39 8.30
N PRO A 179 0.17 6.44 8.89
CA PRO A 179 -0.04 5.11 8.31
C PRO A 179 -0.94 5.14 7.07
N ASN A 180 -1.14 3.98 6.44
CA ASN A 180 -2.19 3.78 5.46
C ASN A 180 -3.57 3.84 6.13
N ALA A 181 -4.61 3.98 5.32
CA ALA A 181 -6.00 4.07 5.79
C ALA A 181 -6.88 3.00 5.14
N VAL A 182 -8.01 2.72 5.78
CA VAL A 182 -9.05 1.83 5.27
C VAL A 182 -10.43 2.46 5.48
N ASP A 183 -11.37 2.21 4.56
CA ASP A 183 -12.78 2.55 4.74
C ASP A 183 -13.53 1.34 5.30
N GLN A 184 -13.69 1.30 6.61
CA GLN A 184 -14.37 0.20 7.28
C GLN A 184 -15.82 0.00 6.80
N ARG A 185 -16.53 1.07 6.43
CA ARG A 185 -17.91 0.99 5.98
C ARG A 185 -18.06 0.11 4.75
N ARG A 186 -17.03 0.06 3.90
CA ARG A 186 -17.03 -0.84 2.73
C ARG A 186 -16.94 -2.32 3.10
N PHE A 187 -16.34 -2.64 4.25
CA PHE A 187 -16.18 -4.01 4.73
C PHE A 187 -17.28 -4.44 5.72
N ALA A 188 -18.02 -3.49 6.28
CA ALA A 188 -19.11 -3.74 7.23
C ALA A 188 -20.45 -4.12 6.57
N TRP A 189 -20.54 -4.08 5.24
CA TRP A 189 -21.80 -4.31 4.53
C TRP A 189 -22.21 -5.80 4.54
N ASP A 190 -23.51 -6.03 4.75
CA ASP A 190 -24.13 -7.36 4.85
C ASP A 190 -24.35 -7.97 3.45
N SER A 191 -23.26 -8.40 2.79
CA SER A 191 -23.33 -9.17 1.56
C SER A 191 -23.28 -10.66 1.86
N ASP A 192 -23.98 -11.46 1.05
CA ASP A 192 -24.02 -12.90 1.20
C ASP A 192 -22.61 -13.51 1.06
N LYS A 193 -22.01 -13.91 2.20
CA LYS A 193 -20.73 -14.61 2.25
C LYS A 193 -20.72 -15.85 1.35
N MET A 194 -21.86 -16.51 1.18
CA MET A 194 -21.99 -17.74 0.40
C MET A 194 -21.91 -17.47 -1.11
N ALA A 195 -22.45 -16.33 -1.58
CA ALA A 195 -22.37 -16.00 -3.01
C ALA A 195 -20.91 -15.87 -3.51
N ALA A 196 -20.03 -15.26 -2.72
CA ALA A 196 -18.61 -15.17 -3.07
C ALA A 196 -17.93 -16.56 -3.04
N ARG A 197 -18.33 -17.45 -2.14
CA ARG A 197 -17.83 -18.83 -2.09
C ARG A 197 -18.31 -19.68 -3.27
N ASP A 198 -19.56 -19.52 -3.67
CA ASP A 198 -20.12 -20.22 -4.83
C ASP A 198 -19.37 -19.86 -6.12
N VAL A 199 -19.04 -18.57 -6.31
CA VAL A 199 -18.19 -18.10 -7.44
C VAL A 199 -16.80 -18.74 -7.43
N LEU A 200 -16.22 -18.98 -6.25
CA LEU A 200 -14.90 -19.62 -6.10
C LEU A 200 -14.98 -21.14 -6.10
N GLN A 201 -16.16 -21.72 -6.19
CA GLN A 201 -16.41 -23.16 -6.06
C GLN A 201 -15.84 -23.74 -4.74
N ILE A 202 -15.91 -22.97 -3.66
CA ILE A 202 -15.46 -23.39 -2.33
C ILE A 202 -16.66 -24.02 -1.59
N PRO A 203 -16.50 -25.23 -1.02
CA PRO A 203 -17.54 -25.84 -0.22
C PRO A 203 -17.99 -24.90 0.91
N ARG A 204 -19.30 -24.78 1.14
CA ARG A 204 -19.87 -23.85 2.12
C ARG A 204 -19.35 -24.08 3.53
N GLU A 205 -19.12 -25.33 3.89
CA GLU A 205 -18.63 -25.74 5.21
C GLU A 205 -17.08 -25.67 5.36
N ALA A 206 -16.35 -25.44 4.27
CA ALA A 206 -14.90 -25.38 4.33
C ALA A 206 -14.41 -24.10 5.01
N PHE A 207 -13.31 -24.21 5.77
CA PHE A 207 -12.63 -23.05 6.33
C PHE A 207 -11.75 -22.39 5.26
N LEU A 208 -12.03 -21.13 4.94
CA LEU A 208 -11.31 -20.38 3.91
C LEU A 208 -10.28 -19.44 4.50
N PHE A 209 -9.01 -19.71 4.24
CA PHE A 209 -7.93 -18.75 4.43
C PHE A 209 -7.82 -17.83 3.22
N LEU A 210 -7.73 -16.52 3.44
CA LEU A 210 -7.54 -15.53 2.40
C LEU A 210 -6.16 -14.89 2.51
N CYS A 211 -5.43 -14.84 1.40
CA CYS A 211 -4.21 -14.05 1.25
C CYS A 211 -4.38 -13.05 0.11
N VAL A 212 -4.17 -11.78 0.37
CA VAL A 212 -4.19 -10.73 -0.67
C VAL A 212 -2.78 -10.17 -0.82
N ALA A 213 -2.08 -10.61 -1.86
CA ALA A 213 -0.69 -10.25 -2.09
C ALA A 213 -0.30 -10.44 -3.57
N ARG A 214 0.52 -9.53 -4.11
CA ARG A 214 1.19 -9.76 -5.40
C ARG A 214 2.21 -10.91 -5.29
N ASN A 215 2.42 -11.66 -6.36
CA ASN A 215 3.51 -12.63 -6.41
C ASN A 215 4.87 -11.88 -6.49
N HIS A 216 5.49 -11.69 -5.34
CA HIS A 216 6.77 -10.98 -5.20
C HIS A 216 7.58 -11.60 -4.05
N PRO A 217 8.91 -11.70 -4.13
CA PRO A 217 9.73 -12.33 -3.10
C PRO A 217 9.47 -11.84 -1.67
N GLN A 218 9.19 -10.53 -1.49
CA GLN A 218 8.85 -9.97 -0.18
C GLN A 218 7.59 -10.57 0.47
N LYS A 219 6.65 -11.09 -0.34
CA LYS A 219 5.41 -11.70 0.15
C LYS A 219 5.55 -13.15 0.55
N ASP A 220 6.63 -13.78 0.13
CA ASP A 220 7.03 -15.14 0.45
C ASP A 220 5.88 -16.16 0.37
N LEU A 221 5.14 -16.09 -0.75
CA LEU A 221 4.02 -17.01 -1.01
C LEU A 221 4.43 -18.49 -1.01
N PRO A 222 5.67 -18.89 -1.39
CA PRO A 222 6.12 -20.25 -1.21
C PRO A 222 6.10 -20.73 0.25
N THR A 223 6.46 -19.89 1.23
CA THR A 223 6.34 -20.22 2.66
C THR A 223 4.88 -20.42 3.08
N LEU A 224 3.96 -19.57 2.58
CA LEU A 224 2.53 -19.75 2.80
C LEU A 224 2.02 -21.10 2.25
N LEU A 225 2.40 -21.45 1.02
CA LEU A 225 1.99 -22.71 0.40
C LEU A 225 2.51 -23.93 1.17
N LYS A 226 3.75 -23.88 1.68
CA LYS A 226 4.30 -24.93 2.56
C LYS A 226 3.53 -25.04 3.87
N ALA A 227 3.20 -23.91 4.49
CA ALA A 227 2.40 -23.87 5.71
C ALA A 227 1.01 -24.47 5.49
N PHE A 228 0.37 -24.08 4.40
CA PHE A 228 -0.95 -24.60 4.04
C PHE A 228 -0.90 -26.11 3.71
N GLN A 229 0.13 -26.58 3.03
CA GLN A 229 0.33 -28.02 2.76
C GLN A 229 0.44 -28.83 4.06
N ALA A 230 1.22 -28.35 5.03
CA ALA A 230 1.37 -28.98 6.33
C ALA A 230 0.05 -29.01 7.14
N LEU A 231 -0.77 -27.98 7.02
CA LEU A 231 -2.11 -27.92 7.59
C LEU A 231 -3.06 -28.91 6.90
N ALA A 232 -3.14 -28.86 5.57
CA ALA A 232 -4.03 -29.69 4.77
C ALA A 232 -3.79 -31.19 4.98
N ALA A 233 -2.52 -31.60 5.12
CA ALA A 233 -2.15 -32.99 5.40
C ALA A 233 -2.67 -33.52 6.75
N ARG A 234 -3.03 -32.64 7.68
CA ARG A 234 -3.55 -32.97 9.01
C ARG A 234 -5.07 -32.72 9.15
N SER A 235 -5.69 -32.17 8.14
CA SER A 235 -7.12 -31.85 8.10
C SER A 235 -7.87 -32.92 7.30
N SER A 236 -9.20 -33.04 7.55
CA SER A 236 -10.05 -33.86 6.68
C SER A 236 -9.99 -33.31 5.26
N THR A 237 -10.03 -34.20 4.26
CA THR A 237 -9.98 -33.80 2.85
C THR A 237 -11.08 -32.76 2.53
N GLY A 238 -10.67 -31.61 2.00
CA GLY A 238 -11.60 -30.52 1.64
C GLY A 238 -12.10 -29.65 2.79
N ALA A 239 -11.65 -29.88 4.05
CA ALA A 239 -12.08 -29.09 5.20
C ALA A 239 -11.46 -27.68 5.22
N VAL A 240 -10.31 -27.48 4.57
CA VAL A 240 -9.60 -26.19 4.51
C VAL A 240 -9.28 -25.81 3.07
N HIS A 241 -9.44 -24.55 2.74
CA HIS A 241 -9.11 -23.95 1.45
C HIS A 241 -8.27 -22.69 1.62
N LEU A 242 -7.46 -22.35 0.61
CA LEU A 242 -6.65 -21.13 0.57
C LEU A 242 -6.92 -20.37 -0.74
N ALA A 243 -7.41 -19.16 -0.64
CA ALA A 243 -7.47 -18.23 -1.77
C ALA A 243 -6.30 -17.25 -1.71
N ILE A 244 -5.49 -17.20 -2.77
CA ILE A 244 -4.42 -16.22 -2.94
C ILE A 244 -4.82 -15.27 -4.07
N VAL A 245 -4.92 -13.99 -3.75
CA VAL A 245 -5.48 -12.98 -4.64
C VAL A 245 -4.43 -11.90 -4.92
N GLY A 246 -4.13 -11.63 -6.18
CA GLY A 246 -3.23 -10.55 -6.55
C GLY A 246 -2.48 -10.75 -7.85
N ARG A 247 -1.75 -9.70 -8.25
CA ARG A 247 -1.03 -9.70 -9.53
C ARG A 247 0.07 -10.76 -9.58
N GLY A 248 0.09 -11.53 -10.68
CA GLY A 248 1.09 -12.56 -10.95
C GLY A 248 0.94 -13.83 -10.11
N VAL A 249 -0.14 -13.93 -9.34
CA VAL A 249 -0.45 -15.12 -8.52
C VAL A 249 -0.69 -16.37 -9.39
N PRO A 250 -1.30 -16.32 -10.58
CA PRO A 250 -1.44 -17.50 -11.44
C PRO A 250 -0.12 -18.17 -11.83
N LEU A 251 1.01 -17.45 -11.76
CA LEU A 251 2.34 -18.04 -12.00
C LEU A 251 2.74 -19.10 -10.96
N LEU A 252 2.03 -19.17 -9.84
CA LEU A 252 2.24 -20.20 -8.80
C LEU A 252 1.56 -21.53 -9.12
N GLN A 253 0.78 -21.63 -10.22
CA GLN A 253 0.00 -22.82 -10.56
C GLN A 253 0.86 -24.10 -10.58
N GLY A 254 2.03 -24.07 -11.23
CA GLY A 254 2.94 -25.22 -11.28
C GLY A 254 3.46 -25.63 -9.89
N LEU A 255 3.71 -24.67 -8.99
CA LEU A 255 4.10 -24.95 -7.62
C LEU A 255 2.95 -25.60 -6.83
N VAL A 256 1.75 -25.06 -6.94
CA VAL A 256 0.54 -25.59 -6.29
C VAL A 256 0.27 -27.03 -6.74
N GLU A 257 0.39 -27.32 -8.04
CA GLU A 257 0.22 -28.68 -8.60
C GLU A 257 1.31 -29.64 -8.12
N SER A 258 2.56 -29.22 -8.10
CA SER A 258 3.68 -30.06 -7.60
C SER A 258 3.56 -30.39 -6.10
N MET A 259 2.86 -29.55 -5.34
CA MET A 259 2.58 -29.78 -3.92
C MET A 259 1.29 -30.58 -3.67
N GLY A 260 0.55 -30.96 -4.71
CA GLY A 260 -0.72 -31.70 -4.58
C GLY A 260 -1.90 -30.87 -4.04
N LEU A 261 -1.84 -29.54 -4.16
CA LEU A 261 -2.81 -28.63 -3.55
C LEU A 261 -3.87 -28.08 -4.52
N LYS A 262 -3.93 -28.58 -5.77
CA LYS A 262 -4.78 -28.03 -6.83
C LYS A 262 -6.27 -27.93 -6.47
N SER A 263 -6.80 -28.86 -5.68
CA SER A 263 -8.21 -28.87 -5.29
C SER A 263 -8.55 -27.92 -4.13
N GLN A 264 -7.56 -27.40 -3.42
CA GLN A 264 -7.76 -26.61 -2.19
C GLN A 264 -7.16 -25.19 -2.27
N VAL A 265 -6.30 -24.91 -3.27
CA VAL A 265 -5.70 -23.59 -3.46
C VAL A 265 -6.27 -22.91 -4.70
N HIS A 266 -6.83 -21.71 -4.49
CA HIS A 266 -7.45 -20.88 -5.53
C HIS A 266 -6.54 -19.67 -5.81
N LEU A 267 -6.02 -19.60 -7.04
CA LEU A 267 -5.14 -18.51 -7.49
C LEU A 267 -5.92 -17.52 -8.33
N LEU A 268 -6.10 -16.30 -7.82
CA LEU A 268 -6.95 -15.29 -8.44
C LEU A 268 -6.16 -14.03 -8.79
N GLU A 269 -6.20 -13.64 -10.05
CA GLU A 269 -5.71 -12.34 -10.47
C GLU A 269 -6.86 -11.34 -10.52
N LEU A 270 -6.79 -10.30 -9.69
CA LEU A 270 -7.76 -9.22 -9.72
C LEU A 270 -7.19 -8.04 -10.49
N MET A 271 -7.93 -7.65 -11.52
CA MET A 271 -7.73 -6.39 -12.23
C MET A 271 -8.71 -5.35 -11.69
N PRO A 272 -8.33 -4.07 -11.65
CA PRO A 272 -9.25 -3.03 -11.27
C PRO A 272 -10.38 -2.94 -12.30
N GLU A 273 -11.61 -2.84 -11.81
CA GLU A 273 -12.76 -2.53 -12.63
C GLU A 273 -12.85 -1.02 -12.78
N ALA A 274 -12.61 -0.51 -13.99
CA ALA A 274 -12.88 0.86 -14.35
C ALA A 274 -14.02 0.88 -15.37
N SER A 275 -15.14 1.48 -15.01
CA SER A 275 -16.24 1.74 -15.93
C SER A 275 -16.19 3.19 -16.40
N PRO A 276 -16.25 3.45 -17.71
CA PRO A 276 -16.31 4.81 -18.22
C PRO A 276 -17.46 5.60 -17.57
N GLY A 277 -17.18 6.83 -17.13
CA GLY A 277 -18.20 7.72 -16.55
C GLY A 277 -18.51 7.51 -15.07
N VAL A 278 -18.00 6.47 -14.44
CA VAL A 278 -18.16 6.21 -13.00
C VAL A 278 -16.83 6.37 -12.29
N PRO A 279 -16.75 7.11 -11.17
CA PRO A 279 -15.53 7.14 -10.37
C PRO A 279 -15.14 5.73 -9.89
N PRO A 280 -13.87 5.33 -10.01
CA PRO A 280 -13.47 4.01 -9.57
C PRO A 280 -13.60 3.88 -8.06
N GLU A 281 -14.24 2.81 -7.60
CA GLU A 281 -14.23 2.42 -6.20
C GLU A 281 -13.04 1.51 -5.92
N LEU A 282 -12.18 1.91 -4.98
CA LEU A 282 -10.98 1.15 -4.64
C LEU A 282 -10.88 0.92 -3.12
N PRO A 283 -10.61 -0.30 -2.68
CA PRO A 283 -10.41 -1.52 -3.48
C PRO A 283 -11.67 -1.94 -4.26
N PRO A 284 -11.53 -2.72 -5.38
CA PRO A 284 -12.66 -3.20 -6.17
C PRO A 284 -13.69 -3.99 -5.33
N SER A 285 -14.97 -3.87 -5.65
CA SER A 285 -16.06 -4.55 -4.90
C SER A 285 -15.84 -6.06 -4.82
N ARG A 286 -15.38 -6.68 -5.91
CA ARG A 286 -15.04 -8.12 -5.92
C ARG A 286 -13.95 -8.49 -4.91
N LEU A 287 -12.97 -7.60 -4.66
CA LEU A 287 -11.97 -7.84 -3.62
C LEU A 287 -12.58 -7.72 -2.22
N VAL A 288 -13.48 -6.77 -2.01
CA VAL A 288 -14.23 -6.63 -0.75
C VAL A 288 -15.07 -7.88 -0.46
N GLU A 289 -15.73 -8.43 -1.46
CA GLU A 289 -16.47 -9.70 -1.36
C GLU A 289 -15.58 -10.86 -0.95
N LEU A 290 -14.34 -10.93 -1.50
CA LEU A 290 -13.38 -11.98 -1.14
C LEU A 290 -12.93 -11.88 0.32
N TYR A 291 -12.72 -10.67 0.86
CA TYR A 291 -12.45 -10.51 2.29
C TYR A 291 -13.60 -11.05 3.14
N ARG A 292 -14.85 -10.81 2.74
CA ARG A 292 -16.02 -11.31 3.45
C ARG A 292 -16.20 -12.81 3.34
N ALA A 293 -15.86 -13.41 2.19
CA ALA A 293 -15.91 -14.87 2.00
C ALA A 293 -14.94 -15.62 2.91
N GLY A 294 -13.82 -14.99 3.33
CA GLY A 294 -12.79 -15.56 4.17
C GLY A 294 -13.28 -15.85 5.61
N ASP A 295 -12.62 -16.82 6.25
CA ASP A 295 -12.74 -17.11 7.68
C ASP A 295 -11.55 -16.59 8.48
N ALA A 296 -10.37 -16.47 7.82
CA ALA A 296 -9.17 -15.87 8.38
C ALA A 296 -8.32 -15.27 7.26
N PHE A 297 -7.59 -14.22 7.57
CA PHE A 297 -6.59 -13.64 6.69
C PHE A 297 -5.20 -14.15 7.04
N VAL A 298 -4.40 -14.52 6.01
CA VAL A 298 -3.04 -15.00 6.22
C VAL A 298 -2.04 -14.22 5.35
N LEU A 299 -0.90 -13.82 5.94
CA LEU A 299 0.15 -13.07 5.25
C LEU A 299 1.54 -13.54 5.68
N SER A 300 2.33 -14.04 4.75
CA SER A 300 3.67 -14.63 4.99
C SER A 300 4.83 -13.68 4.69
N SER A 301 4.58 -12.38 4.60
CA SER A 301 5.55 -11.39 4.13
C SER A 301 6.83 -11.39 4.98
N GLN A 302 7.96 -11.21 4.30
CA GLN A 302 9.27 -10.99 4.93
C GLN A 302 9.44 -9.53 5.38
N LEU A 303 8.68 -8.61 4.74
CA LEU A 303 8.83 -7.19 4.94
C LEU A 303 7.61 -6.45 4.38
N GLU A 304 7.09 -5.49 5.14
CA GLU A 304 6.03 -4.57 4.73
C GLU A 304 6.40 -3.13 5.09
N GLY A 305 5.93 -2.17 4.30
CA GLY A 305 5.94 -0.77 4.73
C GLY A 305 4.84 -0.48 5.75
N PHE A 306 3.62 -0.80 5.35
CA PHE A 306 2.38 -0.85 6.14
C PHE A 306 1.31 -1.50 5.25
N SER A 307 0.91 -2.72 5.54
CA SER A 307 0.10 -3.53 4.62
C SER A 307 -1.34 -3.03 4.52
N SER A 308 -1.74 -2.53 3.34
CA SER A 308 -3.15 -2.18 3.07
C SER A 308 -4.04 -3.42 3.11
N ALA A 309 -3.57 -4.55 2.56
CA ALA A 309 -4.32 -5.80 2.58
C ALA A 309 -4.63 -6.31 4.00
N LEU A 310 -3.67 -6.13 4.92
CA LEU A 310 -3.88 -6.47 6.32
C LEU A 310 -4.89 -5.52 6.98
N LEU A 311 -4.84 -4.21 6.68
CA LEU A 311 -5.86 -3.26 7.16
C LEU A 311 -7.25 -3.58 6.63
N GLU A 312 -7.36 -3.96 5.36
CA GLU A 312 -8.61 -4.38 4.74
C GLU A 312 -9.17 -5.63 5.41
N ALA A 313 -8.32 -6.61 5.72
CA ALA A 313 -8.70 -7.81 6.49
C ALA A 313 -9.17 -7.49 7.90
N MET A 314 -8.47 -6.59 8.60
CA MET A 314 -8.86 -6.10 9.92
C MET A 314 -10.24 -5.40 9.86
N ALA A 315 -10.46 -4.55 8.84
CA ALA A 315 -11.73 -3.85 8.64
C ALA A 315 -12.89 -4.81 8.32
N ALA A 316 -12.58 -5.94 7.68
CA ALA A 316 -13.55 -7.02 7.44
C ALA A 316 -13.81 -7.91 8.67
N GLY A 317 -13.14 -7.64 9.80
CA GLY A 317 -13.29 -8.42 11.03
C GLY A 317 -12.65 -9.81 10.96
N LEU A 318 -11.72 -10.04 10.04
CA LEU A 318 -11.03 -11.31 9.93
C LEU A 318 -9.95 -11.43 11.01
N PRO A 319 -9.82 -12.61 11.68
CA PRO A 319 -8.65 -12.91 12.49
C PRO A 319 -7.41 -12.91 11.60
N ILE A 320 -6.33 -12.32 12.09
CA ILE A 320 -5.09 -12.15 11.37
C ILE A 320 -4.09 -13.24 11.74
N ILE A 321 -3.53 -13.91 10.73
CA ILE A 321 -2.41 -14.83 10.86
C ILE A 321 -1.29 -14.25 10.00
N ALA A 322 -0.16 -13.88 10.59
CA ALA A 322 0.89 -13.23 9.81
C ALA A 322 2.28 -13.54 10.34
N THR A 323 3.28 -13.18 9.56
CA THR A 323 4.67 -13.15 10.03
C THR A 323 4.92 -11.90 10.88
N SER A 324 5.86 -11.97 11.81
CA SER A 324 6.34 -10.84 12.60
C SER A 324 7.26 -9.90 11.81
N ALA A 325 6.95 -9.70 10.54
CA ALA A 325 7.74 -8.84 9.66
C ALA A 325 7.65 -7.37 10.08
N PRO A 326 8.71 -6.56 9.85
CA PRO A 326 8.65 -5.12 9.96
C PRO A 326 7.45 -4.55 9.21
N GLY A 327 6.79 -3.55 9.79
CA GLY A 327 5.55 -2.97 9.26
C GLY A 327 4.27 -3.75 9.60
N ILE A 328 4.32 -5.09 9.77
CA ILE A 328 3.19 -5.89 10.29
C ILE A 328 3.05 -5.69 11.80
N ILE A 329 4.14 -5.76 12.54
CA ILE A 329 4.18 -5.57 14.00
C ILE A 329 3.79 -4.15 14.45
N ASP A 330 3.76 -3.19 13.54
CA ASP A 330 3.21 -1.84 13.78
C ASP A 330 1.68 -1.79 13.62
N GLN A 331 1.10 -2.77 12.92
CA GLN A 331 -0.33 -2.82 12.64
C GLN A 331 -1.10 -3.66 13.65
N VAL A 332 -0.53 -4.78 14.07
CA VAL A 332 -1.20 -5.78 14.95
C VAL A 332 -0.26 -6.29 16.04
N GLU A 333 -0.85 -6.71 17.16
CA GLU A 333 -0.17 -7.29 18.31
C GLU A 333 -0.46 -8.80 18.40
N HIS A 334 0.58 -9.59 18.70
CA HIS A 334 0.45 -11.04 18.86
C HIS A 334 -0.45 -11.39 20.04
N GLY A 335 -1.41 -12.29 19.82
CA GLY A 335 -2.37 -12.75 20.85
C GLY A 335 -3.55 -11.80 21.06
N ARG A 336 -3.56 -10.62 20.45
CA ARG A 336 -4.66 -9.65 20.57
C ARG A 336 -5.48 -9.54 19.28
N GLU A 337 -4.88 -9.07 18.18
CA GLU A 337 -5.50 -8.98 16.85
C GLU A 337 -5.03 -10.08 15.92
N ALA A 338 -3.87 -10.66 16.20
CA ALA A 338 -3.19 -11.59 15.30
C ALA A 338 -2.48 -12.74 16.02
N LEU A 339 -2.28 -13.85 15.32
CA LEU A 339 -1.22 -14.79 15.63
C LEU A 339 -0.03 -14.53 14.73
N LEU A 340 1.09 -14.11 15.32
CA LEU A 340 2.33 -13.81 14.59
C LEU A 340 3.33 -14.97 14.69
N SER A 341 3.94 -15.32 13.56
CA SER A 341 5.00 -16.33 13.45
C SER A 341 6.28 -15.69 12.91
N PRO A 342 7.47 -16.23 13.18
CA PRO A 342 8.71 -15.74 12.56
C PRO A 342 8.64 -15.79 11.02
N CYS A 343 9.32 -14.85 10.35
CA CYS A 343 9.46 -14.89 8.90
C CYS A 343 10.18 -16.17 8.44
N GLY A 344 9.71 -16.78 7.34
CA GLY A 344 10.32 -17.99 6.78
C GLY A 344 10.13 -19.27 7.61
N ALA A 345 9.18 -19.28 8.57
CA ALA A 345 8.88 -20.43 9.44
C ALA A 345 7.51 -21.05 9.08
N PRO A 346 7.42 -21.87 8.03
CA PRO A 346 6.16 -22.43 7.54
C PRO A 346 5.46 -23.32 8.58
N GLU A 347 6.20 -24.06 9.42
CA GLU A 347 5.62 -24.94 10.45
C GLU A 347 4.90 -24.12 11.54
N MET A 348 5.49 -23.01 11.97
CA MET A 348 4.88 -22.12 12.98
C MET A 348 3.66 -21.38 12.39
N LEU A 349 3.73 -20.99 11.12
CA LEU A 349 2.61 -20.39 10.40
C LEU A 349 1.45 -21.39 10.28
N ALA A 350 1.75 -22.67 9.92
CA ALA A 350 0.77 -23.77 9.86
C ALA A 350 0.10 -24.01 11.22
N GLU A 351 0.86 -23.98 12.31
CA GLU A 351 0.31 -24.14 13.66
C GLU A 351 -0.63 -22.97 14.04
N SER A 352 -0.26 -21.73 13.67
CA SER A 352 -1.14 -20.56 13.86
C SER A 352 -2.44 -20.69 13.03
N MET A 353 -2.34 -21.17 11.79
CA MET A 353 -3.50 -21.46 10.93
C MET A 353 -4.38 -22.54 11.55
N ARG A 354 -3.78 -23.62 12.05
CA ARG A 354 -4.51 -24.71 12.72
C ARG A 354 -5.26 -24.22 13.95
N LYS A 355 -4.64 -23.43 14.83
CA LYS A 355 -5.28 -22.87 16.03
C LYS A 355 -6.52 -22.06 15.67
N VAL A 356 -6.40 -21.14 14.70
CA VAL A 356 -7.52 -20.29 14.30
C VAL A 356 -8.64 -21.09 13.63
N SER A 357 -8.31 -22.12 12.84
CA SER A 357 -9.35 -22.93 12.18
C SER A 357 -10.06 -23.92 13.09
N SER A 358 -9.43 -24.34 14.23
CA SER A 358 -10.00 -25.30 15.16
C SER A 358 -10.63 -24.67 16.40
N ASP A 359 -10.37 -23.41 16.69
CA ASP A 359 -10.87 -22.69 17.87
C ASP A 359 -11.71 -21.48 17.47
N SER A 360 -13.04 -21.64 17.50
CA SER A 360 -13.99 -20.58 17.14
C SER A 360 -14.01 -19.41 18.11
N ILE A 361 -13.67 -19.63 19.39
CA ILE A 361 -13.60 -18.57 20.39
C ILE A 361 -12.41 -17.66 20.07
N LEU A 362 -11.23 -18.26 19.91
CA LEU A 362 -10.01 -17.54 19.53
C LEU A 362 -10.22 -16.79 18.19
N LYS A 363 -10.78 -17.46 17.18
CA LYS A 363 -11.08 -16.86 15.88
C LYS A 363 -11.92 -15.59 16.02
N ASN A 364 -13.02 -15.67 16.76
CA ASN A 364 -13.95 -14.55 16.91
C ASN A 364 -13.33 -13.41 17.72
N GLN A 365 -12.57 -13.73 18.78
CA GLN A 365 -11.89 -12.72 19.59
C GLN A 365 -10.84 -11.95 18.80
N LEU A 366 -9.97 -12.65 18.05
CA LEU A 366 -8.95 -12.01 17.20
C LEU A 366 -9.62 -11.12 16.14
N GLY A 367 -10.68 -11.59 15.50
CA GLY A 367 -11.42 -10.83 14.47
C GLY A 367 -12.07 -9.56 15.03
N ALA A 368 -12.73 -9.65 16.19
CA ALA A 368 -13.36 -8.50 16.83
C ALA A 368 -12.31 -7.44 17.22
N ASN A 369 -11.21 -7.87 17.83
CA ASN A 369 -10.11 -6.98 18.20
C ASN A 369 -9.47 -6.32 16.95
N ALA A 370 -9.33 -7.08 15.85
CA ALA A 370 -8.80 -6.55 14.59
C ALA A 370 -9.72 -5.46 14.01
N ALA A 371 -11.04 -5.68 14.02
CA ALA A 371 -12.03 -4.70 13.55
C ALA A 371 -12.02 -3.43 14.43
N GLU A 372 -11.93 -3.56 15.74
CA GLU A 372 -11.80 -2.42 16.66
C GLU A 372 -10.54 -1.62 16.37
N ARG A 373 -9.39 -2.29 16.26
CA ARG A 373 -8.11 -1.62 15.99
C ARG A 373 -8.08 -0.91 14.64
N ALA A 374 -8.77 -1.46 13.61
CA ALA A 374 -8.86 -0.84 12.28
C ALA A 374 -9.49 0.56 12.33
N GLN A 375 -10.30 0.90 13.34
CA GLN A 375 -10.90 2.23 13.53
C GLN A 375 -9.85 3.33 13.65
N ASN A 376 -8.68 3.01 14.22
CA ASN A 376 -7.58 3.97 14.35
C ASN A 376 -6.97 4.37 12.99
N PHE A 377 -7.22 3.59 11.97
CA PHE A 377 -6.71 3.75 10.61
C PHE A 377 -7.81 4.18 9.61
N SER A 378 -8.88 4.80 10.11
CA SER A 378 -9.96 5.29 9.24
C SER A 378 -9.47 6.39 8.29
N TRP A 379 -10.10 6.52 7.12
CA TRP A 379 -9.82 7.60 6.17
C TRP A 379 -10.06 8.97 6.79
N GLU A 380 -11.04 9.13 7.66
CA GLU A 380 -11.33 10.36 8.37
C GLU A 380 -10.11 10.79 9.20
N ASN A 381 -9.58 9.89 10.01
CA ASN A 381 -8.42 10.16 10.86
C ASN A 381 -7.15 10.45 10.04
N VAL A 382 -6.91 9.66 8.99
CA VAL A 382 -5.69 9.81 8.18
C VAL A 382 -5.75 11.06 7.31
N ALA A 383 -6.88 11.38 6.70
CA ALA A 383 -7.04 12.60 5.91
C ALA A 383 -6.87 13.86 6.76
N LEU A 384 -7.43 13.89 7.99
CA LEU A 384 -7.22 14.98 8.93
C LEU A 384 -5.75 15.16 9.31
N LYS A 385 -4.99 14.07 9.53
CA LYS A 385 -3.55 14.16 9.79
C LYS A 385 -2.79 14.78 8.61
N TYR A 386 -3.14 14.43 7.37
CA TYR A 386 -2.54 15.04 6.18
C TYR A 386 -2.92 16.49 6.04
N THR A 387 -4.19 16.84 6.25
CA THR A 387 -4.67 18.26 6.17
C THR A 387 -3.93 19.13 7.18
N GLY A 388 -3.86 18.73 8.44
CA GLY A 388 -3.12 19.48 9.46
C GLY A 388 -1.62 19.58 9.17
N LEU A 389 -1.03 18.53 8.57
CA LEU A 389 0.37 18.57 8.14
C LEU A 389 0.57 19.56 6.98
N TYR A 390 -0.33 19.61 6.00
CA TYR A 390 -0.26 20.57 4.90
C TYR A 390 -0.38 22.03 5.42
N GLU A 391 -1.34 22.30 6.30
CA GLU A 391 -1.53 23.63 6.92
C GLU A 391 -0.27 24.09 7.66
N ARG A 392 0.33 23.20 8.47
CA ARG A 392 1.59 23.48 9.15
C ARG A 392 2.71 23.83 8.18
N LEU A 393 2.90 23.04 7.12
CA LEU A 393 3.96 23.26 6.13
C LEU A 393 3.77 24.57 5.36
N ILE A 394 2.53 24.97 5.08
CA ILE A 394 2.19 26.25 4.45
C ILE A 394 2.54 27.41 5.39
N ALA A 395 2.12 27.34 6.65
CA ALA A 395 2.42 28.38 7.66
C ALA A 395 3.93 28.56 7.86
N GLU A 396 4.70 27.47 8.00
CA GLU A 396 6.17 27.49 8.09
C GLU A 396 6.84 28.07 6.82
N GLY A 397 6.18 27.90 5.67
CA GLY A 397 6.66 28.44 4.38
C GLY A 397 6.51 29.95 4.29
N HIS A 398 5.46 30.53 4.90
CA HIS A 398 5.23 31.97 4.93
C HIS A 398 6.11 32.69 5.96
N ALA A 399 6.43 32.06 7.09
CA ALA A 399 7.27 32.63 8.14
C ALA A 399 8.77 32.80 7.75
N LYS A 400 9.22 32.17 6.66
CA LYS A 400 10.62 32.24 6.17
C LYS A 400 10.79 33.13 4.94
N LYS A 401 9.74 33.78 4.46
CA LYS A 401 9.76 34.85 3.45
C LYS A 401 9.76 36.22 4.10
#